data_5f2080370e8f9bf6748919d5d41a4407
#
_entry.id   5f2080370e8f9bf6748919d5d41a4407
#
_cell.length_a   1.000
_cell.length_b   1.000
_cell.length_c   1.000
_cell.angle_alpha   90.00
_cell.angle_beta   90.00
_cell.angle_gamma   90.00
#
_symmetry.space_group_name_H-M   'P 1'
#
loop_
_entity.id
_entity.type
_entity.pdbx_description
1 polymer ?
#
loop_
_entity_poly.entity_id
_entity_poly.type
_entity_poly.pdbx_seq_one_letter_code
_entity_poly.pdbx_strand_id
1 'polypeptide(L)'
;MSMKIDRILEIIIYLLNHDHVPASCLAERFQVSVRTIQRDMVSISSIGIPVYADAGKNGGYSILPNYKIKNTTICDAEQQLIIHALQSLATSYTNDTLNTLIEKYNAIIEKKGGQKVFWDFSVTKENQQVQDTNESLEQAICQKNYISFDYRNANGEQFHPIVQPLAIHYKWYAWYLFAYEEARQDYRTFKVARMEHLVVENRHFRQEHGSIEERMKESEQAYYQTCIPIEVQFSPQEAGLIKEYFPDCSIEKVNEHMERIFIHVPAKERLWKALLLSFGNKVTVVGPDSYRNELIKTAQDFLANYDI
;
A
#
# COMPACT_ATOMS: atom_id res chain seq x y z
N MET A 1 45.22 -21.93 6.19
CA MET A 1 45.48 -20.46 6.38
C MET A 1 44.80 -19.73 5.24
N SER A 2 43.70 -19.00 5.52
CA SER A 2 43.05 -18.16 4.53
C SER A 2 44.05 -17.10 4.06
N MET A 3 44.17 -16.91 2.75
CA MET A 3 45.02 -15.83 2.22
C MET A 3 44.51 -14.48 2.74
N LYS A 4 45.40 -13.50 2.86
CA LYS A 4 45.04 -12.15 3.38
C LYS A 4 43.84 -11.55 2.63
N ILE A 5 43.75 -11.79 1.32
CA ILE A 5 42.69 -11.30 0.44
C ILE A 5 41.35 -11.93 0.80
N ASP A 6 41.32 -13.28 0.98
CA ASP A 6 40.09 -14.02 1.32
C ASP A 6 39.51 -13.48 2.64
N ARG A 7 40.36 -13.29 3.65
CA ARG A 7 39.97 -12.74 4.94
C ARG A 7 39.40 -11.33 4.82
N ILE A 8 40.03 -10.46 4.02
CA ILE A 8 39.56 -9.09 3.81
C ILE A 8 38.16 -9.12 3.17
N LEU A 9 37.93 -9.95 2.16
CA LEU A 9 36.63 -10.11 1.51
C LEU A 9 35.56 -10.62 2.48
N GLU A 10 35.90 -11.63 3.28
CA GLU A 10 34.99 -12.17 4.28
C GLU A 10 34.66 -11.15 5.38
N ILE A 11 35.62 -10.33 5.81
CA ILE A 11 35.41 -9.23 6.76
C ILE A 11 34.45 -8.19 6.16
N ILE A 12 34.63 -7.81 4.90
CA ILE A 12 33.73 -6.86 4.22
C ILE A 12 32.31 -7.40 4.18
N ILE A 13 32.12 -8.66 3.73
CA ILE A 13 30.80 -9.32 3.69
C ILE A 13 30.17 -9.37 5.09
N TYR A 14 30.96 -9.67 6.10
CA TYR A 14 30.49 -9.75 7.47
C TYR A 14 30.01 -8.38 7.98
N LEU A 15 30.80 -7.32 7.77
CA LEU A 15 30.43 -5.96 8.17
C LEU A 15 29.24 -5.38 7.37
N LEU A 16 29.05 -5.82 6.13
CA LEU A 16 27.87 -5.41 5.35
C LEU A 16 26.56 -5.95 5.97
N ASN A 17 26.63 -7.12 6.64
CA ASN A 17 25.47 -7.78 7.24
C ASN A 17 25.29 -7.51 8.75
N HIS A 18 26.19 -6.71 9.38
CA HIS A 18 26.14 -6.40 10.79
C HIS A 18 26.31 -4.88 11.01
N ASP A 19 25.55 -4.30 11.92
CA ASP A 19 25.58 -2.84 12.11
C ASP A 19 26.80 -2.35 12.88
N HIS A 20 27.26 -3.13 13.87
CA HIS A 20 28.43 -2.80 14.66
C HIS A 20 29.09 -4.08 15.17
N VAL A 21 30.40 -4.26 14.91
CA VAL A 21 31.14 -5.46 15.28
C VAL A 21 32.39 -5.12 16.07
N PRO A 22 32.52 -5.59 17.31
CA PRO A 22 33.73 -5.41 18.10
C PRO A 22 34.98 -6.01 17.45
N ALA A 23 36.12 -5.33 17.56
CA ALA A 23 37.39 -5.80 17.01
C ALA A 23 37.79 -7.19 17.55
N SER A 24 37.48 -7.49 18.81
CA SER A 24 37.71 -8.78 19.45
C SER A 24 36.89 -9.89 18.80
N CYS A 25 35.63 -9.63 18.47
CA CYS A 25 34.75 -10.56 17.81
C CYS A 25 35.27 -10.95 16.41
N LEU A 26 35.74 -9.96 15.64
CA LEU A 26 36.37 -10.20 14.33
C LEU A 26 37.68 -10.98 14.51
N ALA A 27 38.50 -10.65 15.51
CA ALA A 27 39.75 -11.34 15.78
C ALA A 27 39.53 -12.84 16.10
N GLU A 28 38.53 -13.14 16.93
CA GLU A 28 38.13 -14.50 17.28
C GLU A 28 37.60 -15.26 16.07
N ARG A 29 36.64 -14.65 15.35
CA ARG A 29 36.00 -15.27 14.17
C ARG A 29 37.00 -15.65 13.08
N PHE A 30 37.95 -14.77 12.79
CA PHE A 30 38.96 -14.96 11.74
C PHE A 30 40.28 -15.59 12.25
N GLN A 31 40.32 -15.93 13.54
CA GLN A 31 41.50 -16.58 14.19
C GLN A 31 42.81 -15.78 13.99
N VAL A 32 42.74 -14.46 14.13
CA VAL A 32 43.85 -13.52 14.03
C VAL A 32 43.93 -12.58 15.22
N SER A 33 45.03 -11.86 15.37
CA SER A 33 45.14 -10.84 16.42
C SER A 33 44.27 -9.61 16.11
N VAL A 34 43.83 -8.90 17.16
CA VAL A 34 43.13 -7.60 17.02
C VAL A 34 43.98 -6.62 16.20
N ARG A 35 45.33 -6.65 16.36
CA ARG A 35 46.24 -5.81 15.56
C ARG A 35 46.17 -6.17 14.06
N THR A 36 45.97 -7.43 13.74
CA THR A 36 45.78 -7.87 12.33
C THR A 36 44.46 -7.30 11.79
N ILE A 37 43.37 -7.41 12.56
CA ILE A 37 42.08 -6.81 12.18
C ILE A 37 42.21 -5.30 11.93
N GLN A 38 42.87 -4.57 12.82
CA GLN A 38 43.11 -3.12 12.65
C GLN A 38 43.83 -2.82 11.34
N ARG A 39 44.86 -3.62 10.96
CA ARG A 39 45.56 -3.45 9.68
C ARG A 39 44.68 -3.79 8.50
N ASP A 40 43.85 -4.81 8.62
CA ASP A 40 42.90 -5.19 7.57
C ASP A 40 41.83 -4.08 7.38
N MET A 41 41.34 -3.43 8.46
CA MET A 41 40.44 -2.27 8.37
C MET A 41 41.08 -1.08 7.64
N VAL A 42 42.36 -0.79 7.91
CA VAL A 42 43.10 0.23 7.16
C VAL A 42 43.18 -0.14 5.68
N SER A 43 43.46 -1.41 5.37
CA SER A 43 43.49 -1.90 3.97
C SER A 43 42.13 -1.77 3.32
N ILE A 44 41.03 -2.12 3.98
CA ILE A 44 39.65 -1.99 3.49
C ILE A 44 39.30 -0.52 3.23
N SER A 45 39.65 0.37 4.18
CA SER A 45 39.42 1.81 4.02
C SER A 45 40.23 2.40 2.86
N SER A 46 41.46 1.93 2.64
CA SER A 46 42.33 2.42 1.55
C SER A 46 41.83 2.06 0.14
N ILE A 47 41.03 1.02 -0.02
CA ILE A 47 40.39 0.65 -1.29
C ILE A 47 39.03 1.34 -1.50
N GLY A 48 38.67 2.32 -0.63
CA GLY A 48 37.49 3.14 -0.82
C GLY A 48 36.23 2.64 -0.10
N ILE A 49 36.30 1.59 0.73
CA ILE A 49 35.17 1.15 1.55
C ILE A 49 35.16 1.95 2.85
N PRO A 50 34.11 2.76 3.14
CA PRO A 50 34.09 3.64 4.29
C PRO A 50 33.80 2.86 5.58
N VAL A 51 34.86 2.37 6.22
CA VAL A 51 34.79 1.74 7.54
C VAL A 51 34.87 2.82 8.60
N TYR A 52 33.89 2.82 9.49
CA TYR A 52 33.85 3.66 10.69
C TYR A 52 34.35 2.85 11.89
N ALA A 53 35.17 3.47 12.74
CA ALA A 53 35.71 2.85 13.95
C ALA A 53 35.31 3.65 15.18
N ASP A 54 34.59 3.01 16.10
CA ASP A 54 34.28 3.56 17.42
C ASP A 54 35.35 3.15 18.43
N ALA A 55 35.82 4.12 19.20
CA ALA A 55 36.78 3.89 20.25
C ALA A 55 36.10 3.66 21.61
N GLY A 56 36.65 2.83 22.47
CA GLY A 56 36.21 2.64 23.86
C GLY A 56 35.87 1.20 24.21
N LYS A 57 35.31 0.97 25.40
CA LYS A 57 35.04 -0.36 25.97
C LYS A 57 34.06 -1.18 25.11
N ASN A 58 33.15 -0.52 24.39
CA ASN A 58 32.21 -1.10 23.45
C ASN A 58 32.56 -0.72 22.00
N GLY A 59 33.82 -0.36 21.73
CA GLY A 59 34.28 0.05 20.42
C GLY A 59 34.28 -1.11 19.40
N GLY A 60 34.12 -0.76 18.14
CA GLY A 60 34.05 -1.72 17.04
C GLY A 60 34.12 -1.05 15.69
N TYR A 61 33.78 -1.84 14.68
CA TYR A 61 33.77 -1.41 13.29
C TYR A 61 32.39 -1.55 12.68
N SER A 62 32.04 -0.57 11.83
CA SER A 62 30.83 -0.59 11.02
C SER A 62 31.13 -0.04 9.61
N ILE A 63 30.38 -0.44 8.64
CA ILE A 63 30.35 0.21 7.33
C ILE A 63 29.23 1.24 7.33
N LEU A 64 29.51 2.46 6.84
CA LEU A 64 28.51 3.54 6.81
C LEU A 64 27.21 3.07 6.12
N PRO A 65 26.04 3.36 6.71
CA PRO A 65 24.74 2.90 6.18
C PRO A 65 24.52 3.23 4.71
N ASN A 66 24.92 4.42 4.27
CA ASN A 66 24.81 4.84 2.88
C ASN A 66 25.67 4.01 1.91
N TYR A 67 26.73 3.36 2.40
CA TYR A 67 27.56 2.47 1.59
C TYR A 67 26.98 1.05 1.54
N LYS A 68 26.33 0.59 2.59
CA LYS A 68 25.60 -0.68 2.62
C LYS A 68 24.51 -0.70 1.52
N ILE A 69 23.75 0.39 1.40
CA ILE A 69 22.70 0.51 0.38
C ILE A 69 23.28 0.52 -1.05
N LYS A 70 24.48 1.13 -1.27
CA LYS A 70 25.10 1.19 -2.60
C LYS A 70 25.68 -0.15 -3.08
N ASN A 71 25.98 -1.07 -2.17
CA ASN A 71 26.66 -2.33 -2.50
C ASN A 71 25.80 -3.59 -2.27
N THR A 72 24.49 -3.44 -2.01
CA THR A 72 23.58 -4.55 -2.20
C THR A 72 23.57 -4.81 -3.70
N THR A 73 24.22 -5.89 -4.14
CA THR A 73 24.23 -6.31 -5.54
C THR A 73 22.83 -6.80 -5.90
N ILE A 74 21.97 -5.83 -6.24
CA ILE A 74 20.66 -6.12 -6.82
C ILE A 74 20.95 -6.66 -8.23
N CYS A 75 20.58 -7.90 -8.51
CA CYS A 75 20.81 -8.49 -9.83
C CYS A 75 19.94 -7.81 -10.90
N ASP A 76 20.32 -7.97 -12.18
CA ASP A 76 19.61 -7.34 -13.30
C ASP A 76 18.10 -7.62 -13.27
N ALA A 77 17.68 -8.83 -12.89
CA ALA A 77 16.27 -9.21 -12.79
C ALA A 77 15.54 -8.45 -11.65
N GLU A 78 16.20 -8.27 -10.51
CA GLU A 78 15.64 -7.51 -9.38
C GLU A 78 15.56 -6.03 -9.70
N GLN A 79 16.57 -5.49 -10.38
CA GLN A 79 16.54 -4.09 -10.87
C GLN A 79 15.38 -3.87 -11.84
N GLN A 80 15.15 -4.79 -12.78
CA GLN A 80 14.03 -4.73 -13.72
C GLN A 80 12.69 -4.78 -12.97
N LEU A 81 12.57 -5.64 -11.96
CA LEU A 81 11.36 -5.72 -11.14
C LEU A 81 11.08 -4.39 -10.40
N ILE A 82 12.12 -3.78 -9.82
CA ILE A 82 11.99 -2.49 -9.13
C ILE A 82 11.50 -1.40 -10.09
N ILE A 83 12.12 -1.26 -11.27
CA ILE A 83 11.70 -0.22 -12.22
C ILE A 83 10.27 -0.46 -12.72
N HIS A 84 9.89 -1.71 -12.99
CA HIS A 84 8.52 -2.04 -13.39
C HIS A 84 7.51 -1.73 -12.28
N ALA A 85 7.86 -2.00 -11.02
CA ALA A 85 7.02 -1.65 -9.87
C ALA A 85 6.83 -0.13 -9.75
N LEU A 86 7.91 0.65 -9.89
CA LEU A 86 7.84 2.12 -9.86
C LEU A 86 7.01 2.68 -11.02
N GLN A 87 7.19 2.16 -12.23
CA GLN A 87 6.41 2.56 -13.41
C GLN A 87 4.92 2.21 -13.24
N SER A 88 4.63 1.04 -12.67
CA SER A 88 3.26 0.62 -12.39
C SER A 88 2.60 1.49 -11.31
N LEU A 89 3.34 1.87 -10.27
CA LEU A 89 2.88 2.81 -9.27
C LEU A 89 2.54 4.18 -9.91
N ALA A 90 3.36 4.65 -10.85
CA ALA A 90 3.16 5.92 -11.56
C ALA A 90 1.89 5.95 -12.42
N THR A 91 1.21 4.83 -12.66
CA THR A 91 -0.10 4.81 -13.35
C THR A 91 -1.24 5.35 -12.49
N SER A 92 -1.10 5.28 -11.15
CA SER A 92 -2.13 5.73 -10.19
C SER A 92 -1.65 6.81 -9.23
N TYR A 93 -0.35 7.01 -9.12
CA TYR A 93 0.26 7.95 -8.18
C TYR A 93 1.48 8.59 -8.80
N THR A 94 1.53 9.92 -8.83
CA THR A 94 2.62 10.67 -9.44
C THR A 94 3.07 11.78 -8.50
N ASN A 95 4.37 11.85 -8.22
CA ASN A 95 5.01 13.01 -7.59
C ASN A 95 6.44 13.18 -8.14
N ASP A 96 7.05 14.33 -7.90
CA ASP A 96 8.38 14.67 -8.39
C ASP A 96 9.46 13.66 -7.96
N THR A 97 9.35 13.15 -6.73
CA THR A 97 10.29 12.15 -6.20
C THR A 97 10.20 10.85 -6.98
N LEU A 98 8.99 10.34 -7.25
CA LEU A 98 8.77 9.12 -8.02
C LEU A 98 9.25 9.27 -9.45
N ASN A 99 8.92 10.38 -10.11
CA ASN A 99 9.36 10.67 -11.47
C ASN A 99 10.89 10.72 -11.55
N THR A 100 11.54 11.44 -10.62
CA THR A 100 13.00 11.51 -10.53
C THR A 100 13.64 10.14 -10.30
N LEU A 101 13.03 9.28 -9.47
CA LEU A 101 13.50 7.91 -9.26
C LEU A 101 13.39 7.07 -10.52
N ILE A 102 12.26 7.12 -11.22
CA ILE A 102 12.06 6.41 -12.49
C ILE A 102 13.09 6.84 -13.52
N GLU A 103 13.34 8.15 -13.68
CA GLU A 103 14.36 8.67 -14.59
C GLU A 103 15.76 8.18 -14.23
N LYS A 104 16.14 8.27 -12.96
CA LYS A 104 17.46 7.79 -12.48
C LYS A 104 17.65 6.30 -12.73
N TYR A 105 16.65 5.49 -12.42
CA TYR A 105 16.73 4.03 -12.63
C TYR A 105 16.74 3.68 -14.13
N ASN A 106 15.94 4.34 -14.96
CA ASN A 106 15.97 4.15 -16.41
C ASN A 106 17.32 4.51 -17.04
N ALA A 107 18.07 5.47 -16.46
CA ALA A 107 19.40 5.87 -16.93
C ALA A 107 20.50 4.86 -16.55
N ILE A 108 20.30 4.10 -15.47
CA ILE A 108 21.30 3.17 -14.92
C ILE A 108 21.09 1.74 -15.45
N ILE A 109 19.83 1.35 -15.65
CA ILE A 109 19.46 -0.01 -16.04
C ILE A 109 19.54 -0.13 -17.57
N GLU A 110 20.50 -0.93 -18.06
CA GLU A 110 20.47 -1.36 -19.46
C GLU A 110 19.17 -2.12 -19.75
N LYS A 111 18.41 -1.67 -20.74
CA LYS A 111 17.18 -2.35 -21.19
C LYS A 111 17.54 -3.70 -21.82
N LYS A 112 17.78 -4.71 -21.01
CA LYS A 112 17.96 -6.09 -21.46
C LYS A 112 16.60 -6.79 -21.51
N GLY A 113 16.02 -6.84 -22.68
CA GLY A 113 14.77 -7.55 -22.94
C GLY A 113 13.50 -6.66 -22.84
N GLY A 114 12.48 -6.97 -23.63
CA GLY A 114 11.19 -6.29 -23.58
C GLY A 114 10.40 -6.69 -22.32
N GLN A 115 9.78 -5.72 -21.68
CA GLN A 115 8.81 -5.96 -20.60
C GLN A 115 7.68 -6.88 -21.10
N LYS A 116 7.39 -7.95 -20.37
CA LYS A 116 6.35 -8.93 -20.72
C LYS A 116 5.14 -8.88 -19.80
N VAL A 117 5.28 -8.24 -18.64
CA VAL A 117 4.22 -8.09 -17.64
C VAL A 117 4.04 -6.61 -17.39
N PHE A 118 2.82 -6.12 -17.56
CA PHE A 118 2.45 -4.73 -17.33
C PHE A 118 1.39 -4.71 -16.26
N TRP A 119 1.59 -3.88 -15.24
CA TRP A 119 0.58 -3.59 -14.23
C TRP A 119 0.10 -2.16 -14.44
N ASP A 120 -1.19 -2.01 -14.58
CA ASP A 120 -1.86 -0.71 -14.64
C ASP A 120 -2.79 -0.60 -13.43
N PHE A 121 -2.46 0.31 -12.53
CA PHE A 121 -3.28 0.61 -11.35
C PHE A 121 -4.22 1.80 -11.60
N SER A 122 -4.20 2.39 -12.79
CA SER A 122 -5.14 3.44 -13.15
C SER A 122 -6.55 2.87 -13.24
N VAL A 123 -7.46 3.48 -12.51
CA VAL A 123 -8.89 3.24 -12.67
C VAL A 123 -9.46 4.45 -13.37
N THR A 124 -9.73 4.29 -14.67
CA THR A 124 -10.31 5.39 -15.47
C THR A 124 -9.69 6.74 -15.12
N LYS A 125 -8.61 7.13 -15.82
CA LYS A 125 -7.88 8.39 -15.72
C LYS A 125 -8.25 9.17 -14.45
N GLU A 126 -7.56 8.87 -13.33
CA GLU A 126 -7.72 9.70 -12.15
C GLU A 126 -7.45 11.13 -12.57
N ASN A 127 -8.46 11.93 -12.38
CA ASN A 127 -8.48 13.34 -12.69
C ASN A 127 -7.26 13.99 -12.06
N GLN A 128 -6.57 14.88 -12.75
CA GLN A 128 -5.47 15.70 -12.23
C GLN A 128 -5.79 16.26 -10.84
N GLN A 129 -7.05 16.60 -10.61
CA GLN A 129 -7.56 17.07 -9.32
C GLN A 129 -7.32 16.09 -8.16
N VAL A 130 -7.43 14.77 -8.36
CA VAL A 130 -7.15 13.78 -7.29
C VAL A 130 -5.66 13.74 -6.97
N GLN A 131 -4.80 13.89 -7.98
CA GLN A 131 -3.35 13.95 -7.80
C GLN A 131 -2.94 15.20 -7.02
N ASP A 132 -3.44 16.37 -7.42
CA ASP A 132 -3.19 17.65 -6.74
C ASP A 132 -3.70 17.62 -5.29
N THR A 133 -4.84 16.95 -5.06
CA THR A 133 -5.39 16.74 -3.72
C THR A 133 -4.49 15.83 -2.90
N ASN A 134 -3.99 14.72 -3.46
CA ASN A 134 -3.08 13.82 -2.75
C ASN A 134 -1.78 14.52 -2.35
N GLU A 135 -1.18 15.33 -3.22
CA GLU A 135 0.02 16.11 -2.89
C GLU A 135 -0.23 17.06 -1.73
N SER A 136 -1.37 17.76 -1.74
CA SER A 136 -1.76 18.66 -0.66
C SER A 136 -1.98 17.92 0.65
N LEU A 137 -2.57 16.72 0.60
CA LEU A 137 -2.78 15.85 1.77
C LEU A 137 -1.45 15.34 2.31
N GLU A 138 -0.52 14.90 1.46
CA GLU A 138 0.83 14.47 1.89
C GLU A 138 1.58 15.59 2.62
N GLN A 139 1.54 16.81 2.07
CA GLN A 139 2.16 17.96 2.71
C GLN A 139 1.52 18.25 4.08
N ALA A 140 0.19 18.21 4.18
CA ALA A 140 -0.52 18.43 5.42
C ALA A 140 -0.20 17.36 6.49
N ILE A 141 -0.08 16.09 6.07
CA ILE A 141 0.33 14.98 6.96
C ILE A 141 1.75 15.20 7.47
N CYS A 142 2.71 15.48 6.58
CA CYS A 142 4.11 15.71 6.95
C CYS A 142 4.28 16.88 7.90
N GLN A 143 3.50 17.95 7.70
CA GLN A 143 3.54 19.16 8.52
C GLN A 143 2.64 19.08 9.76
N LYS A 144 1.87 18.00 9.92
CA LYS A 144 0.85 17.85 10.97
C LYS A 144 -0.17 19.01 10.99
N ASN A 145 -0.58 19.48 9.82
CA ASN A 145 -1.59 20.53 9.70
C ASN A 145 -3.00 19.95 9.71
N TYR A 146 -3.94 20.67 10.36
CA TYR A 146 -5.35 20.39 10.17
C TYR A 146 -5.76 20.68 8.71
N ILE A 147 -6.74 19.94 8.25
CA ILE A 147 -7.37 20.19 6.96
C ILE A 147 -8.88 20.30 7.13
N SER A 148 -9.52 21.09 6.27
CA SER A 148 -10.97 21.15 6.12
C SER A 148 -11.34 20.96 4.66
N PHE A 149 -12.51 20.38 4.39
CA PHE A 149 -12.99 20.14 3.03
C PHE A 149 -14.49 19.91 3.00
N ASP A 150 -15.11 20.16 1.85
CA ASP A 150 -16.47 19.72 1.60
C ASP A 150 -16.48 18.25 1.22
N TYR A 151 -17.37 17.48 1.81
CA TYR A 151 -17.45 16.04 1.56
C TYR A 151 -18.88 15.59 1.34
N ARG A 152 -19.09 14.85 0.25
CA ARG A 152 -20.36 14.18 -0.01
C ARG A 152 -20.17 12.65 0.17
N ASN A 153 -20.84 12.06 1.15
CA ASN A 153 -20.77 10.63 1.38
C ASN A 153 -21.52 9.81 0.31
N ALA A 154 -21.45 8.47 0.42
CA ALA A 154 -22.12 7.59 -0.54
C ALA A 154 -23.66 7.72 -0.54
N ASN A 155 -24.25 8.21 0.55
CA ASN A 155 -25.70 8.44 0.70
C ASN A 155 -26.15 9.81 0.17
N GLY A 156 -25.22 10.64 -0.33
CA GLY A 156 -25.52 11.99 -0.81
C GLY A 156 -25.53 13.06 0.26
N GLU A 157 -25.27 12.71 1.53
CA GLU A 157 -25.21 13.67 2.62
C GLU A 157 -23.94 14.52 2.51
N GLN A 158 -24.09 15.84 2.67
CA GLN A 158 -23.01 16.80 2.64
C GLN A 158 -22.62 17.23 4.05
N PHE A 159 -21.32 17.34 4.31
CA PHE A 159 -20.76 17.89 5.54
C PHE A 159 -19.38 18.49 5.29
N HIS A 160 -18.91 19.30 6.22
CA HIS A 160 -17.65 20.02 6.14
C HIS A 160 -16.78 19.64 7.36
N PRO A 161 -16.03 18.50 7.30
CA PRO A 161 -15.21 18.07 8.39
C PRO A 161 -13.93 18.88 8.49
N ILE A 162 -13.46 19.07 9.74
CA ILE A 162 -12.11 19.54 10.06
C ILE A 162 -11.42 18.38 10.75
N VAL A 163 -10.31 17.91 10.18
CA VAL A 163 -9.66 16.69 10.62
C VAL A 163 -8.14 16.83 10.75
N GLN A 164 -7.53 15.95 11.51
CA GLN A 164 -6.10 15.71 11.54
C GLN A 164 -5.78 14.61 10.51
N PRO A 165 -5.18 14.92 9.36
CA PRO A 165 -4.85 13.93 8.34
C PRO A 165 -3.67 13.08 8.84
N LEU A 166 -3.76 11.75 8.69
CA LEU A 166 -2.79 10.82 9.26
C LEU A 166 -2.10 9.95 8.21
N ALA A 167 -2.84 9.48 7.22
CA ALA A 167 -2.29 8.69 6.12
C ALA A 167 -3.20 8.76 4.88
N ILE A 168 -2.60 8.62 3.70
CA ILE A 168 -3.33 8.31 2.47
C ILE A 168 -2.99 6.90 2.03
N HIS A 169 -3.97 6.19 1.50
CA HIS A 169 -3.77 4.84 0.99
C HIS A 169 -4.62 4.57 -0.26
N TYR A 170 -4.07 3.76 -1.16
CA TYR A 170 -4.78 3.29 -2.33
C TYR A 170 -5.38 1.92 -2.05
N LYS A 171 -6.70 1.78 -2.13
CA LYS A 171 -7.42 0.53 -1.90
C LYS A 171 -8.74 0.52 -2.68
N TRP A 172 -9.19 -0.67 -3.11
CA TRP A 172 -10.45 -0.82 -3.85
C TRP A 172 -10.56 0.16 -5.02
N TYR A 173 -9.46 0.28 -5.78
CA TYR A 173 -9.38 1.15 -6.93
C TYR A 173 -9.67 2.63 -6.64
N ALA A 174 -9.31 3.12 -5.46
CA ALA A 174 -9.47 4.53 -5.11
C ALA A 174 -8.50 4.97 -4.02
N TRP A 175 -8.20 6.26 -3.99
CA TRP A 175 -7.45 6.90 -2.92
C TRP A 175 -8.36 7.24 -1.74
N TYR A 176 -7.86 6.99 -0.56
CA TYR A 176 -8.53 7.28 0.71
C TYR A 176 -7.60 8.02 1.65
N LEU A 177 -8.15 9.01 2.35
CA LEU A 177 -7.53 9.66 3.50
C LEU A 177 -8.01 8.97 4.77
N PHE A 178 -7.08 8.53 5.61
CA PHE A 178 -7.34 8.16 6.99
C PHE A 178 -7.03 9.34 7.89
N ALA A 179 -7.97 9.77 8.71
CA ALA A 179 -7.89 10.97 9.52
C ALA A 179 -8.62 10.83 10.86
N TYR A 180 -8.25 11.66 11.83
CA TYR A 180 -8.95 11.79 13.12
C TYR A 180 -9.82 13.04 13.12
N GLU A 181 -11.12 12.87 13.40
CA GLU A 181 -12.10 13.95 13.48
C GLU A 181 -12.35 14.32 14.95
N GLU A 182 -11.80 15.45 15.42
CA GLU A 182 -11.93 15.88 16.82
C GLU A 182 -13.37 16.05 17.28
N ALA A 183 -14.22 16.59 16.41
CA ALA A 183 -15.63 16.83 16.74
C ALA A 183 -16.39 15.53 17.08
N ARG A 184 -15.93 14.40 16.56
CA ARG A 184 -16.50 13.07 16.80
C ARG A 184 -15.63 12.21 17.71
N GLN A 185 -14.41 12.63 17.99
CA GLN A 185 -13.39 11.87 18.72
C GLN A 185 -13.16 10.46 18.13
N ASP A 186 -13.12 10.37 16.80
CA ASP A 186 -13.08 9.09 16.10
C ASP A 186 -12.22 9.17 14.83
N TYR A 187 -11.70 7.99 14.43
CA TYR A 187 -10.95 7.82 13.19
C TYR A 187 -11.90 7.56 12.04
N ARG A 188 -11.67 8.22 10.92
CA ARG A 188 -12.51 8.10 9.73
C ARG A 188 -11.69 7.97 8.46
N THR A 189 -12.28 7.26 7.51
CA THR A 189 -11.71 7.12 6.17
C THR A 189 -12.59 7.87 5.17
N PHE A 190 -11.96 8.75 4.41
CA PHE A 190 -12.61 9.58 3.40
C PHE A 190 -12.09 9.23 2.02
N LYS A 191 -12.97 9.01 1.04
CA LYS A 191 -12.58 8.79 -0.36
C LYS A 191 -12.14 10.12 -0.97
N VAL A 192 -10.89 10.23 -1.43
CA VAL A 192 -10.32 11.49 -1.93
C VAL A 192 -11.12 12.08 -3.08
N ALA A 193 -11.57 11.26 -4.03
CA ALA A 193 -12.39 11.69 -5.16
C ALA A 193 -13.76 12.31 -4.78
N ARG A 194 -14.14 12.33 -3.50
CA ARG A 194 -15.37 12.96 -2.98
C ARG A 194 -15.08 14.21 -2.18
N MET A 195 -13.82 14.64 -2.10
CA MET A 195 -13.43 15.86 -1.43
C MET A 195 -13.47 17.03 -2.41
N GLU A 196 -14.08 18.11 -1.99
CA GLU A 196 -14.12 19.37 -2.72
C GLU A 196 -13.59 20.48 -1.80
N HIS A 197 -13.01 21.53 -2.37
CA HIS A 197 -12.55 22.72 -1.65
C HIS A 197 -11.63 22.39 -0.46
N LEU A 198 -10.63 21.54 -0.68
CA LEU A 198 -9.64 21.20 0.35
C LEU A 198 -8.86 22.46 0.76
N VAL A 199 -8.83 22.71 2.06
CA VAL A 199 -8.05 23.79 2.67
C VAL A 199 -7.08 23.19 3.68
N VAL A 200 -5.79 23.46 3.53
CA VAL A 200 -4.79 23.17 4.55
C VAL A 200 -4.78 24.33 5.53
N GLU A 201 -5.16 24.05 6.77
CA GLU A 201 -5.26 25.04 7.83
C GLU A 201 -3.87 25.48 8.31
N ASN A 202 -3.74 26.75 8.67
CA ASN A 202 -2.52 27.26 9.31
C ASN A 202 -2.48 26.93 10.82
N ARG A 203 -2.87 25.71 11.18
CA ARG A 203 -2.95 25.19 12.53
C ARG A 203 -2.38 23.78 12.57
N HIS A 204 -1.43 23.54 13.48
CA HIS A 204 -0.81 22.24 13.67
C HIS A 204 -1.47 21.46 14.79
N PHE A 205 -1.66 20.16 14.61
CA PHE A 205 -2.05 19.26 15.70
C PHE A 205 -0.81 18.68 16.37
N ARG A 206 -0.94 18.44 17.69
CA ARG A 206 0.13 17.85 18.52
C ARG A 206 -0.26 16.49 19.08
N GLN A 207 -1.48 16.07 18.83
CA GLN A 207 -1.97 14.78 19.31
C GLN A 207 -1.17 13.66 18.69
N GLU A 208 -0.72 12.73 19.52
CA GLU A 208 -0.08 11.50 19.08
C GLU A 208 -1.13 10.40 18.94
N HIS A 209 -1.09 9.70 17.81
CA HIS A 209 -2.11 8.70 17.44
C HIS A 209 -1.62 7.26 17.60
N GLY A 210 -0.38 7.05 18.05
CA GLY A 210 0.25 5.74 18.11
C GLY A 210 0.59 5.19 16.72
N SER A 211 0.52 3.87 16.54
CA SER A 211 0.72 3.25 15.22
C SER A 211 -0.49 3.51 14.32
N ILE A 212 -0.26 4.24 13.25
CA ILE A 212 -1.31 4.54 12.25
C ILE A 212 -1.77 3.27 11.55
N GLU A 213 -0.84 2.35 11.28
CA GLU A 213 -1.12 1.06 10.65
C GLU A 213 -2.08 0.22 11.50
N GLU A 214 -1.88 0.18 12.82
CA GLU A 214 -2.77 -0.53 13.75
C GLU A 214 -4.15 0.11 13.77
N ARG A 215 -4.24 1.45 13.82
CA ARG A 215 -5.51 2.18 13.78
C ARG A 215 -6.27 1.97 12.48
N MET A 216 -5.57 1.99 11.34
CA MET A 216 -6.17 1.68 10.04
C MET A 216 -6.71 0.25 10.01
N LYS A 217 -5.96 -0.72 10.56
CA LYS A 217 -6.40 -2.11 10.65
C LYS A 217 -7.61 -2.29 11.57
N GLU A 218 -7.64 -1.63 12.73
CA GLU A 218 -8.80 -1.61 13.63
C GLU A 218 -10.04 -1.03 12.93
N SER A 219 -9.89 0.11 12.25
CA SER A 219 -10.97 0.75 11.49
C SER A 219 -11.49 -0.15 10.36
N GLU A 220 -10.59 -0.85 9.68
CA GLU A 220 -10.96 -1.81 8.65
C GLU A 220 -11.69 -3.03 9.23
N GLN A 221 -11.23 -3.57 10.35
CA GLN A 221 -11.92 -4.67 11.03
C GLN A 221 -13.32 -4.25 11.48
N ALA A 222 -13.46 -3.04 12.04
CA ALA A 222 -14.78 -2.50 12.40
C ALA A 222 -15.70 -2.37 11.19
N TYR A 223 -15.16 -1.94 10.03
CA TYR A 223 -15.91 -1.89 8.78
C TYR A 223 -16.39 -3.28 8.34
N TYR A 224 -15.53 -4.30 8.38
CA TYR A 224 -15.91 -5.67 8.03
C TYR A 224 -16.93 -6.29 8.99
N GLN A 225 -16.98 -5.85 10.26
CA GLN A 225 -18.01 -6.28 11.20
C GLN A 225 -19.41 -5.77 10.80
N THR A 226 -19.51 -4.74 9.96
CA THR A 226 -20.79 -4.27 9.40
C THR A 226 -21.27 -5.08 8.20
N CYS A 227 -20.48 -6.04 7.72
CA CYS A 227 -20.83 -6.87 6.59
C CYS A 227 -21.93 -7.85 6.95
N ILE A 228 -22.86 -8.01 6.03
CA ILE A 228 -23.94 -8.99 6.12
C ILE A 228 -23.73 -10.10 5.09
N PRO A 229 -24.09 -11.33 5.39
CA PRO A 229 -24.11 -12.40 4.40
C PRO A 229 -25.28 -12.18 3.44
N ILE A 230 -24.98 -12.21 2.15
CA ILE A 230 -25.98 -12.14 1.09
C ILE A 230 -25.95 -13.47 0.33
N GLU A 231 -27.08 -14.14 0.27
CA GLU A 231 -27.25 -15.36 -0.53
C GLU A 231 -27.57 -14.98 -1.96
N VAL A 232 -26.72 -15.45 -2.88
CA VAL A 232 -26.87 -15.26 -4.33
C VAL A 232 -26.98 -16.63 -4.98
N GLN A 233 -28.08 -16.86 -5.71
CA GLN A 233 -28.33 -18.07 -6.48
C GLN A 233 -28.17 -17.83 -7.98
N PHE A 234 -27.72 -18.85 -8.69
CA PHE A 234 -27.45 -18.79 -10.12
C PHE A 234 -27.48 -20.21 -10.74
N SER A 235 -27.58 -20.28 -12.07
CA SER A 235 -27.47 -21.58 -12.76
C SER A 235 -26.01 -22.05 -12.82
N PRO A 236 -25.72 -23.37 -12.86
CA PRO A 236 -24.35 -23.88 -12.98
C PRO A 236 -23.59 -23.36 -14.20
N GLN A 237 -24.29 -22.90 -15.25
CA GLN A 237 -23.68 -22.31 -16.44
C GLN A 237 -22.98 -20.96 -16.13
N GLU A 238 -23.42 -20.23 -15.11
CA GLU A 238 -22.87 -18.93 -14.71
C GLU A 238 -21.73 -19.06 -13.69
N ALA A 239 -21.37 -20.27 -13.25
CA ALA A 239 -20.35 -20.50 -12.23
C ALA A 239 -18.98 -19.89 -12.59
N GLY A 240 -18.63 -19.87 -13.89
CA GLY A 240 -17.41 -19.24 -14.38
C GLY A 240 -17.41 -17.72 -14.15
N LEU A 241 -18.50 -17.06 -14.49
CA LEU A 241 -18.70 -15.63 -14.29
C LEU A 241 -18.71 -15.28 -12.79
N ILE A 242 -19.36 -16.09 -11.97
CA ILE A 242 -19.40 -15.89 -10.52
C ILE A 242 -18.00 -15.98 -9.90
N LYS A 243 -17.19 -16.96 -10.32
CA LYS A 243 -15.80 -17.10 -9.85
C LYS A 243 -14.88 -15.95 -10.26
N GLU A 244 -15.15 -15.29 -11.37
CA GLU A 244 -14.40 -14.12 -11.81
C GLU A 244 -14.54 -12.96 -10.80
N TYR A 245 -15.74 -12.73 -10.28
CA TYR A 245 -16.01 -11.62 -9.35
C TYR A 245 -15.92 -12.01 -7.87
N PHE A 246 -16.10 -13.30 -7.55
CA PHE A 246 -16.10 -13.84 -6.19
C PHE A 246 -15.20 -15.08 -6.08
N PRO A 247 -13.89 -14.95 -6.36
CA PRO A 247 -12.98 -16.10 -6.42
C PRO A 247 -12.85 -16.85 -5.09
N ASP A 248 -13.00 -16.14 -3.96
CA ASP A 248 -12.84 -16.69 -2.61
C ASP A 248 -14.13 -17.30 -2.05
N CYS A 249 -15.26 -17.18 -2.76
CA CYS A 249 -16.53 -17.74 -2.32
C CYS A 249 -16.66 -19.20 -2.72
N SER A 250 -17.04 -20.04 -1.77
CA SER A 250 -17.37 -21.45 -2.04
C SER A 250 -18.72 -21.55 -2.74
N ILE A 251 -18.77 -22.24 -3.88
CA ILE A 251 -20.01 -22.54 -4.57
C ILE A 251 -20.64 -23.78 -3.94
N GLU A 252 -21.88 -23.66 -3.53
CA GLU A 252 -22.68 -24.76 -2.98
C GLU A 252 -23.79 -25.16 -3.94
N LYS A 253 -23.99 -26.46 -4.12
CA LYS A 253 -25.06 -26.98 -4.96
C LYS A 253 -26.38 -26.97 -4.16
N VAL A 254 -27.41 -26.29 -4.66
CA VAL A 254 -28.75 -26.28 -4.11
C VAL A 254 -29.57 -27.44 -4.67
N ASN A 255 -29.52 -27.62 -6.02
CA ASN A 255 -30.12 -28.73 -6.73
C ASN A 255 -29.42 -28.91 -8.10
N GLU A 256 -29.99 -29.74 -9.00
CA GLU A 256 -29.38 -30.01 -10.33
C GLU A 256 -29.30 -28.78 -11.23
N HIS A 257 -30.15 -27.78 -11.02
CA HIS A 257 -30.30 -26.60 -11.86
C HIS A 257 -29.87 -25.31 -11.19
N MET A 258 -29.47 -25.36 -9.90
CA MET A 258 -29.22 -24.18 -9.07
C MET A 258 -28.03 -24.37 -8.15
N GLU A 259 -27.14 -23.40 -8.17
CA GLU A 259 -26.02 -23.24 -7.26
C GLU A 259 -26.15 -21.93 -6.48
N ARG A 260 -25.43 -21.79 -5.36
CA ARG A 260 -25.40 -20.59 -4.57
C ARG A 260 -24.03 -20.27 -4.04
N ILE A 261 -23.83 -19.00 -3.72
CA ILE A 261 -22.72 -18.49 -2.90
C ILE A 261 -23.26 -17.59 -1.79
N PHE A 262 -22.44 -17.41 -0.74
CA PHE A 262 -22.63 -16.39 0.26
C PHE A 262 -21.53 -15.35 0.13
N ILE A 263 -21.88 -14.11 -0.17
CA ILE A 263 -20.96 -12.98 -0.19
C ILE A 263 -21.14 -12.16 1.09
N HIS A 264 -20.05 -11.70 1.70
CA HIS A 264 -20.08 -10.85 2.90
C HIS A 264 -19.72 -9.43 2.48
N VAL A 265 -20.72 -8.57 2.45
CA VAL A 265 -20.57 -7.19 1.98
C VAL A 265 -21.23 -6.20 2.94
N PRO A 266 -20.68 -4.97 3.04
CA PRO A 266 -21.32 -3.93 3.82
C PRO A 266 -22.68 -3.57 3.22
N ALA A 267 -23.73 -3.68 4.01
CA ALA A 267 -25.12 -3.52 3.55
C ALA A 267 -25.38 -2.17 2.85
N LYS A 268 -24.70 -1.11 3.27
CA LYS A 268 -24.88 0.26 2.74
C LYS A 268 -23.96 0.59 1.55
N GLU A 269 -23.07 -0.33 1.15
CA GLU A 269 -22.11 -0.07 0.09
C GLU A 269 -22.79 -0.12 -1.29
N ARG A 270 -22.74 1.02 -2.00
CA ARG A 270 -23.39 1.18 -3.29
C ARG A 270 -22.78 0.29 -4.39
N LEU A 271 -21.46 0.06 -4.34
CA LEU A 271 -20.74 -0.70 -5.36
C LEU A 271 -21.28 -2.12 -5.49
N TRP A 272 -21.54 -2.81 -4.37
CA TRP A 272 -22.04 -4.19 -4.36
C TRP A 272 -23.44 -4.29 -4.96
N LYS A 273 -24.31 -3.30 -4.70
CA LYS A 273 -25.63 -3.24 -5.33
C LYS A 273 -25.52 -3.07 -6.85
N ALA A 274 -24.65 -2.16 -7.29
CA ALA A 274 -24.40 -1.94 -8.71
C ALA A 274 -23.84 -3.19 -9.39
N LEU A 275 -22.88 -3.88 -8.74
CA LEU A 275 -22.31 -5.14 -9.25
C LEU A 275 -23.39 -6.22 -9.36
N LEU A 276 -24.21 -6.43 -8.33
CA LEU A 276 -25.28 -7.44 -8.38
C LEU A 276 -26.31 -7.13 -9.47
N LEU A 277 -26.67 -5.87 -9.65
CA LEU A 277 -27.57 -5.44 -10.73
C LEU A 277 -26.95 -5.64 -12.12
N SER A 278 -25.63 -5.55 -12.27
CA SER A 278 -24.93 -5.73 -13.53
C SER A 278 -25.01 -7.16 -14.09
N PHE A 279 -25.25 -8.14 -13.23
CA PHE A 279 -25.47 -9.53 -13.68
C PHE A 279 -26.82 -9.75 -14.37
N GLY A 280 -27.76 -8.78 -14.28
CA GLY A 280 -29.07 -8.86 -14.91
C GLY A 280 -29.86 -10.08 -14.42
N ASN A 281 -30.32 -10.91 -15.31
CA ASN A 281 -31.13 -12.11 -15.01
C ASN A 281 -30.29 -13.36 -14.68
N LYS A 282 -28.98 -13.26 -14.64
CA LYS A 282 -28.07 -14.40 -14.41
C LYS A 282 -27.97 -14.80 -12.96
N VAL A 283 -28.28 -13.88 -12.05
CA VAL A 283 -28.24 -14.11 -10.60
C VAL A 283 -29.53 -13.69 -9.92
N THR A 284 -29.84 -14.32 -8.81
CA THR A 284 -30.95 -13.96 -7.96
C THR A 284 -30.45 -13.78 -6.53
N VAL A 285 -30.67 -12.61 -5.94
CA VAL A 285 -30.40 -12.35 -4.52
C VAL A 285 -31.60 -12.89 -3.72
N VAL A 286 -31.35 -13.93 -2.94
CA VAL A 286 -32.39 -14.61 -2.14
C VAL A 286 -32.57 -13.98 -0.77
N GLY A 287 -31.47 -13.65 -0.14
CA GLY A 287 -31.49 -13.09 1.21
C GLY A 287 -30.30 -12.22 1.55
N PRO A 288 -30.39 -11.43 2.61
CA PRO A 288 -31.56 -11.20 3.46
C PRO A 288 -32.65 -10.33 2.77
N ASP A 289 -33.90 -10.49 3.21
CA ASP A 289 -35.06 -9.80 2.60
C ASP A 289 -34.90 -8.27 2.54
N SER A 290 -34.34 -7.69 3.58
CA SER A 290 -34.07 -6.24 3.62
C SER A 290 -33.17 -5.79 2.46
N TYR A 291 -32.10 -6.52 2.20
CA TYR A 291 -31.16 -6.20 1.12
C TYR A 291 -31.79 -6.45 -0.28
N ARG A 292 -32.50 -7.56 -0.41
CA ARG A 292 -33.24 -7.89 -1.65
C ARG A 292 -34.26 -6.79 -2.01
N ASN A 293 -35.05 -6.34 -1.03
CA ASN A 293 -36.07 -5.31 -1.24
C ASN A 293 -35.40 -3.95 -1.62
N GLU A 294 -34.28 -3.62 -1.01
CA GLU A 294 -33.51 -2.43 -1.36
C GLU A 294 -32.93 -2.50 -2.77
N LEU A 295 -32.45 -3.69 -3.20
CA LEU A 295 -31.98 -3.92 -4.55
C LEU A 295 -33.10 -3.77 -5.60
N ILE A 296 -34.29 -4.36 -5.29
CA ILE A 296 -35.49 -4.23 -6.13
C ILE A 296 -35.87 -2.75 -6.27
N LYS A 297 -35.91 -2.02 -5.16
CA LYS A 297 -36.21 -0.59 -5.16
C LYS A 297 -35.23 0.20 -6.02
N THR A 298 -33.90 -0.08 -5.87
CA THR A 298 -32.85 0.55 -6.67
C THR A 298 -33.05 0.32 -8.17
N ALA A 299 -33.47 -0.91 -8.57
CA ALA A 299 -33.75 -1.24 -9.95
C ALA A 299 -35.00 -0.52 -10.47
N GLN A 300 -36.06 -0.42 -9.65
CA GLN A 300 -37.28 0.31 -10.01
C GLN A 300 -37.01 1.81 -10.15
N ASP A 301 -36.27 2.42 -9.22
CA ASP A 301 -35.88 3.82 -9.28
C ASP A 301 -35.04 4.12 -10.55
N PHE A 302 -34.19 3.17 -10.95
CA PHE A 302 -33.42 3.27 -12.20
C PHE A 302 -34.36 3.23 -13.43
N LEU A 303 -35.29 2.28 -13.50
CA LEU A 303 -36.22 2.14 -14.60
C LEU A 303 -37.17 3.34 -14.72
N ALA A 304 -37.56 3.95 -13.61
CA ALA A 304 -38.43 5.14 -13.60
C ALA A 304 -37.83 6.36 -14.34
N ASN A 305 -36.49 6.39 -14.53
CA ASN A 305 -35.87 7.46 -15.33
C ASN A 305 -36.08 7.30 -16.86
N TYR A 306 -36.64 6.18 -17.31
CA TYR A 306 -36.76 5.86 -18.75
C TYR A 306 -38.21 5.82 -19.26
N ASP A 307 -39.20 6.28 -18.46
CA ASP A 307 -40.63 6.32 -18.83
C ASP A 307 -41.16 4.97 -19.41
N ILE A 308 -40.76 3.83 -18.80
CA ILE A 308 -41.15 2.49 -19.23
C ILE A 308 -42.27 1.94 -18.36
#